data_f460fd4fbb93734d98df955264dca861
#
_entry.id   f460fd4fbb93734d98df955264dca861
#
_cell.length_a   1.000
_cell.length_b   1.000
_cell.length_c   1.000
_cell.angle_alpha   90.00
_cell.angle_beta   90.00
_cell.angle_gamma   90.00
#
_symmetry.space_group_name_H-M   'P 1'
#
loop_
_entity.id
_entity.type
_entity.pdbx_description
1 polymer ?
#
loop_
_entity_poly.entity_id
_entity_poly.type
_entity_poly.pdbx_seq_one_letter_code
_entity_poly.pdbx_strand_id
1 'polypeptide(L)'
;MRINPGVVAAVGAVAVSPLALGAGLVMFIAVAAQDRDGTVGGGVAPVASSGTLRVGPGGVPEQYAQFVKDAAAACDQGLSAGVLAAQIDAESAFDPRANSGQAQGIAQFTPETWSTWGNGGSVWEPRDAIAAQGRFMCSLLKTAKQHPDYSGAPVELALAGYNAGWGRVDQYRGVPPRSFANGQTYDYVKKIMEGVRKFTQADDTVAAELPPDYQLPDGTPQQIRTAVAWALAQRGGWYQWGGNCTDPFGANPQGHCDCSSLMQQAYGHAGVTIPRVTFDQVKIGTRVSPDDVKPGDLVFNAGSDGSDDSPGHVGMYVGNGWIVEAPRTGVQTRTVAYSGWRNSTSAITRITHVVRVVQW
;
A
#
# COMPACT_ATOMS: atom_id res chain seq x y z
N MET A 1 41.21 -46.33 -3.90
CA MET A 1 40.12 -45.53 -4.44
C MET A 1 39.65 -44.60 -3.32
N ARG A 2 40.00 -43.31 -3.37
CA ARG A 2 39.76 -42.34 -2.30
C ARG A 2 38.46 -41.58 -2.62
N ILE A 3 37.52 -41.63 -1.71
CA ILE A 3 36.26 -40.89 -1.79
C ILE A 3 36.44 -39.59 -1.00
N ASN A 4 36.21 -38.46 -1.66
CA ASN A 4 36.26 -37.10 -1.11
C ASN A 4 34.93 -36.81 -0.39
N PRO A 5 34.90 -36.27 0.84
CA PRO A 5 33.66 -35.84 1.48
C PRO A 5 33.31 -34.40 1.05
N GLY A 6 32.11 -34.29 0.51
CA GLY A 6 31.53 -32.99 0.15
C GLY A 6 31.22 -32.11 1.34
N VAL A 7 31.35 -30.82 1.10
CA VAL A 7 31.10 -29.72 2.02
C VAL A 7 29.62 -29.68 2.39
N VAL A 8 29.32 -29.86 3.68
CA VAL A 8 27.99 -29.60 4.24
C VAL A 8 27.97 -28.12 4.67
N ALA A 9 27.15 -27.33 3.99
CA ALA A 9 26.85 -25.98 4.41
C ALA A 9 25.97 -26.01 5.68
N ALA A 10 26.52 -25.50 6.77
CA ALA A 10 25.81 -25.36 8.03
C ALA A 10 24.78 -24.23 7.92
N VAL A 11 23.50 -24.59 7.93
CA VAL A 11 22.40 -23.64 8.16
C VAL A 11 22.39 -23.33 9.65
N GLY A 12 22.82 -22.13 10.01
CA GLY A 12 22.79 -21.62 11.39
C GLY A 12 21.34 -21.47 11.87
N ALA A 13 20.93 -22.33 12.78
CA ALA A 13 19.68 -22.15 13.53
C ALA A 13 19.87 -21.00 14.53
N VAL A 14 19.19 -19.88 14.30
CA VAL A 14 19.10 -18.79 15.29
C VAL A 14 18.18 -19.25 16.42
N ALA A 15 18.78 -19.55 17.58
CA ALA A 15 18.02 -19.83 18.79
C ALA A 15 17.37 -18.56 19.33
N VAL A 16 16.05 -18.55 19.36
CA VAL A 16 15.25 -17.47 19.95
C VAL A 16 15.23 -17.69 21.46
N SER A 17 15.95 -16.87 22.23
CA SER A 17 15.82 -16.81 23.69
C SER A 17 14.59 -15.97 24.09
N PRO A 18 13.82 -16.35 25.11
CA PRO A 18 12.67 -15.58 25.55
C PRO A 18 13.10 -14.30 26.27
N LEU A 19 12.66 -13.15 25.75
CA LEU A 19 12.89 -11.84 26.37
C LEU A 19 11.97 -11.63 27.56
N ALA A 20 12.58 -11.25 28.67
CA ALA A 20 11.92 -10.82 29.90
C ALA A 20 11.20 -9.47 29.66
N LEU A 21 9.96 -9.38 30.16
CA LEU A 21 9.15 -8.17 30.20
C LEU A 21 9.82 -7.12 31.12
N GLY A 22 10.37 -6.07 30.51
CA GLY A 22 10.75 -4.84 31.20
C GLY A 22 9.74 -3.74 30.90
N ALA A 23 8.96 -3.34 31.92
CA ALA A 23 8.05 -2.21 31.82
C ALA A 23 8.87 -0.90 31.75
N GLY A 24 8.94 -0.30 30.58
CA GLY A 24 9.53 1.03 30.36
C GLY A 24 8.45 2.11 30.37
N LEU A 25 8.48 2.95 31.39
CA LEU A 25 7.65 4.14 31.59
C LEU A 25 8.00 5.19 30.51
N VAL A 26 7.07 5.51 29.62
CA VAL A 26 7.23 6.55 28.59
C VAL A 26 6.84 7.89 29.20
N MET A 27 7.82 8.76 29.40
CA MET A 27 7.62 10.16 29.80
C MET A 27 7.41 11.03 28.55
N PHE A 28 6.27 11.69 28.45
CA PHE A 28 6.00 12.68 27.42
C PHE A 28 6.64 14.02 27.79
N ILE A 29 7.48 14.55 26.90
CA ILE A 29 7.88 15.96 26.95
C ILE A 29 7.30 16.64 25.72
N ALA A 30 6.43 17.62 25.96
CA ALA A 30 5.87 18.50 24.93
C ALA A 30 6.84 19.66 24.67
N VAL A 31 7.22 19.88 23.42
CA VAL A 31 7.90 21.11 22.98
C VAL A 31 7.07 21.75 21.87
N ALA A 32 6.75 23.02 22.08
CA ALA A 32 5.95 23.83 21.17
C ALA A 32 6.74 24.25 19.92
N ALA A 33 6.07 24.22 18.77
CA ALA A 33 6.60 24.68 17.49
C ALA A 33 6.16 26.14 17.20
N GLN A 34 7.04 26.90 16.57
CA GLN A 34 6.72 28.19 15.93
C GLN A 34 6.90 28.08 14.42
N ASP A 35 5.86 28.55 13.70
CA ASP A 35 5.81 28.66 12.25
C ASP A 35 6.83 29.65 11.68
N ARG A 36 7.37 29.31 10.50
CA ARG A 36 7.75 30.31 9.48
C ARG A 36 7.73 29.72 8.07
N ASP A 37 7.01 30.45 7.26
CA ASP A 37 6.71 30.35 5.83
C ASP A 37 7.94 30.58 4.92
N GLY A 38 7.97 29.95 3.73
CA GLY A 38 9.01 30.21 2.73
C GLY A 38 8.87 29.38 1.46
N THR A 39 8.15 29.91 0.49
CA THR A 39 8.03 29.45 -0.91
C THR A 39 9.34 29.51 -1.68
N VAL A 40 9.59 28.63 -2.66
CA VAL A 40 9.86 28.83 -4.10
C VAL A 40 10.39 27.56 -4.81
N GLY A 41 9.84 27.26 -6.00
CA GLY A 41 10.62 26.78 -7.15
C GLY A 41 10.37 25.34 -7.61
N GLY A 42 9.65 25.22 -8.70
CA GLY A 42 9.20 23.98 -9.36
C GLY A 42 10.31 23.14 -9.97
N GLY A 43 10.06 21.84 -9.92
CA GLY A 43 10.68 20.81 -10.73
C GLY A 43 9.69 19.67 -10.77
N VAL A 44 9.15 19.34 -11.94
CA VAL A 44 8.16 18.28 -12.13
C VAL A 44 8.86 16.94 -11.98
N ALA A 45 8.75 16.32 -10.80
CA ALA A 45 9.12 14.93 -10.60
C ALA A 45 7.94 14.02 -10.93
N PRO A 46 8.15 12.78 -11.43
CA PRO A 46 7.07 11.87 -11.77
C PRO A 46 6.26 11.51 -10.53
N VAL A 47 4.97 11.84 -10.55
CA VAL A 47 4.02 11.55 -9.48
C VAL A 47 3.79 10.05 -9.36
N ALA A 48 4.51 9.40 -8.46
CA ALA A 48 4.08 8.13 -7.91
C ALA A 48 2.81 8.38 -7.10
N SER A 49 1.74 7.72 -7.45
CA SER A 49 0.39 7.83 -6.93
C SER A 49 0.30 7.66 -5.41
N SER A 50 -0.34 8.44 -4.72
CA SER A 50 -0.06 9.24 -3.59
C SER A 50 -1.32 9.48 -2.76
N GLY A 51 -1.30 9.09 -1.52
CA GLY A 51 -1.71 9.98 -0.46
C GLY A 51 -0.46 10.76 -0.08
N THR A 52 -0.54 12.05 0.09
CA THR A 52 0.59 12.83 0.52
C THR A 52 1.01 12.40 1.92
N LEU A 53 2.30 12.34 2.17
CA LEU A 53 2.81 12.02 3.49
C LEU A 53 2.38 13.14 4.46
N ARG A 54 1.71 12.79 5.56
CA ARG A 54 1.39 13.75 6.61
C ARG A 54 2.66 14.10 7.36
N VAL A 55 3.03 15.36 7.33
CA VAL A 55 4.25 15.90 7.96
C VAL A 55 3.87 16.81 9.12
N GLY A 56 4.69 16.84 10.18
CA GLY A 56 4.47 17.69 11.35
C GLY A 56 3.67 17.02 12.48
N PRO A 57 2.95 17.76 13.30
CA PRO A 57 2.29 17.24 14.50
C PRO A 57 1.35 16.08 14.20
N GLY A 58 1.61 14.92 14.82
CA GLY A 58 0.84 13.68 14.59
C GLY A 58 1.16 12.94 13.30
N GLY A 59 2.09 13.43 12.50
CA GLY A 59 2.62 12.79 11.28
C GLY A 59 4.12 12.48 11.40
N VAL A 60 4.80 12.48 10.26
CA VAL A 60 6.26 12.30 10.17
C VAL A 60 6.96 13.58 10.65
N PRO A 61 7.98 13.50 11.53
CA PRO A 61 8.79 14.65 11.88
C PRO A 61 9.41 15.30 10.62
N GLU A 62 9.37 16.62 10.53
CA GLU A 62 9.76 17.36 9.32
C GLU A 62 11.14 17.00 8.79
N GLN A 63 12.11 16.84 9.71
CA GLN A 63 13.48 16.48 9.35
C GLN A 63 13.63 15.13 8.64
N TYR A 64 12.66 14.22 8.76
CA TYR A 64 12.69 12.89 8.13
C TYR A 64 11.77 12.77 6.92
N ALA A 65 10.87 13.73 6.71
CA ALA A 65 9.83 13.65 5.70
C ALA A 65 10.37 13.44 4.28
N GLN A 66 11.44 14.17 3.92
CA GLN A 66 12.04 14.02 2.59
C GLN A 66 12.73 12.66 2.43
N PHE A 67 13.42 12.16 3.46
CA PHE A 67 14.07 10.85 3.40
C PHE A 67 13.08 9.72 3.21
N VAL A 68 11.92 9.79 3.88
CA VAL A 68 10.82 8.82 3.73
C VAL A 68 10.21 8.87 2.32
N LYS A 69 10.00 10.07 1.77
CA LYS A 69 9.50 10.24 0.40
C LYS A 69 10.47 9.67 -0.63
N ASP A 70 11.75 10.01 -0.51
CA ASP A 70 12.79 9.57 -1.44
C ASP A 70 12.97 8.04 -1.40
N ALA A 71 12.96 7.44 -0.20
CA ALA A 71 13.09 6.01 -0.03
C ALA A 71 11.89 5.24 -0.60
N ALA A 72 10.67 5.77 -0.45
CA ALA A 72 9.48 5.19 -1.05
C ALA A 72 9.48 5.36 -2.58
N ALA A 73 9.84 6.53 -3.09
CA ALA A 73 9.89 6.83 -4.53
C ALA A 73 10.96 6.00 -5.27
N ALA A 74 12.04 5.63 -4.59
CA ALA A 74 13.09 4.78 -5.16
C ALA A 74 12.64 3.31 -5.35
N CYS A 75 11.49 2.92 -4.81
CA CYS A 75 10.95 1.57 -4.94
C CYS A 75 10.00 1.46 -6.12
N ASP A 76 10.38 0.68 -7.14
CA ASP A 76 9.58 0.37 -8.31
C ASP A 76 8.42 -0.62 -8.02
N GLN A 77 8.35 -1.13 -6.79
CA GLN A 77 7.33 -2.08 -6.35
C GLN A 77 6.10 -1.41 -5.69
N GLY A 78 6.00 -0.08 -5.71
CA GLY A 78 4.85 0.64 -5.17
C GLY A 78 4.81 0.76 -3.65
N LEU A 79 5.98 0.77 -2.99
CA LEU A 79 6.08 1.07 -1.55
C LEU A 79 5.54 2.47 -1.27
N SER A 80 4.53 2.59 -0.40
CA SER A 80 4.02 3.90 -0.05
C SER A 80 4.82 4.57 1.07
N ALA A 81 5.00 5.89 0.98
CA ALA A 81 5.67 6.67 2.02
C ALA A 81 4.94 6.54 3.38
N GLY A 82 3.60 6.42 3.37
CA GLY A 82 2.81 6.23 4.59
C GLY A 82 3.09 4.88 5.28
N VAL A 83 3.27 3.80 4.52
CA VAL A 83 3.66 2.49 5.06
C VAL A 83 5.05 2.55 5.67
N LEU A 84 6.01 3.14 4.95
CA LEU A 84 7.39 3.28 5.44
C LEU A 84 7.45 4.12 6.73
N ALA A 85 6.68 5.21 6.80
CA ALA A 85 6.58 6.04 7.99
C ALA A 85 5.93 5.30 9.17
N ALA A 86 4.83 4.57 8.94
CA ALA A 86 4.18 3.77 9.98
C ALA A 86 5.09 2.66 10.51
N GLN A 87 5.93 2.10 9.64
CA GLN A 87 6.93 1.13 10.03
C GLN A 87 8.01 1.77 10.92
N ILE A 88 8.57 2.95 10.54
CA ILE A 88 9.55 3.68 11.38
C ILE A 88 8.96 4.02 12.76
N ASP A 89 7.70 4.45 12.81
CA ASP A 89 7.00 4.73 14.07
C ASP A 89 6.88 3.46 14.93
N ALA A 90 6.64 2.31 14.31
CA ALA A 90 6.54 1.02 15.01
C ALA A 90 7.90 0.52 15.52
N GLU A 91 8.99 0.75 14.76
CA GLU A 91 10.36 0.34 15.08
C GLU A 91 10.98 1.18 16.21
N SER A 92 10.83 2.50 16.14
CA SER A 92 11.59 3.40 17.03
C SER A 92 10.83 4.65 17.48
N ALA A 93 9.59 4.86 17.04
CA ALA A 93 8.89 6.15 17.18
C ALA A 93 9.71 7.33 16.61
N PHE A 94 10.43 7.11 15.51
CA PHE A 94 11.36 8.07 14.88
C PHE A 94 12.59 8.43 15.72
N ASP A 95 12.97 7.62 16.72
CA ASP A 95 14.21 7.86 17.48
C ASP A 95 15.44 7.29 16.72
N PRO A 96 16.35 8.14 16.22
CA PRO A 96 17.54 7.67 15.50
C PRO A 96 18.58 7.01 16.41
N ARG A 97 18.43 7.11 17.72
CA ARG A 97 19.33 6.51 18.71
C ARG A 97 18.74 5.27 19.37
N ALA A 98 17.56 4.82 18.91
CA ALA A 98 16.93 3.61 19.42
C ALA A 98 17.88 2.41 19.33
N ASN A 99 18.00 1.67 20.42
CA ASN A 99 18.85 0.49 20.52
C ASN A 99 18.20 -0.54 21.43
N SER A 100 17.74 -1.64 20.85
CA SER A 100 17.14 -2.75 21.58
C SER A 100 18.17 -3.79 22.10
N GLY A 101 19.46 -3.54 21.86
CA GLY A 101 20.52 -4.51 22.10
C GLY A 101 20.73 -5.51 20.96
N GLN A 102 19.71 -5.76 20.15
CA GLN A 102 19.77 -6.62 18.96
C GLN A 102 19.70 -5.81 17.66
N ALA A 103 18.98 -4.69 17.67
CA ALA A 103 18.77 -3.83 16.53
C ALA A 103 19.00 -2.36 16.89
N GLN A 104 19.36 -1.55 15.88
CA GLN A 104 19.90 -0.21 16.05
C GLN A 104 19.29 0.78 15.07
N GLY A 105 19.26 2.05 15.51
CA GLY A 105 18.86 3.20 14.70
C GLY A 105 17.37 3.31 14.48
N ILE A 106 16.98 4.31 13.69
CA ILE A 106 15.60 4.70 13.45
C ILE A 106 14.73 3.57 12.83
N ALA A 107 15.36 2.65 12.08
CA ALA A 107 14.72 1.53 11.39
C ALA A 107 15.03 0.16 12.01
N GLN A 108 15.66 0.12 13.18
CA GLN A 108 15.98 -1.08 13.97
C GLN A 108 16.64 -2.19 13.16
N PHE A 109 17.71 -1.88 12.44
CA PHE A 109 18.51 -2.89 11.74
C PHE A 109 19.37 -3.70 12.70
N THR A 110 19.39 -5.02 12.54
CA THR A 110 20.43 -5.87 13.13
C THR A 110 21.76 -5.67 12.39
N PRO A 111 22.93 -5.91 13.02
CA PRO A 111 24.22 -5.79 12.33
C PRO A 111 24.32 -6.64 11.06
N GLU A 112 23.73 -7.83 11.06
CA GLU A 112 23.70 -8.73 9.89
C GLU A 112 22.87 -8.13 8.75
N THR A 113 21.65 -7.68 9.03
CA THR A 113 20.78 -7.06 8.01
C THR A 113 21.38 -5.75 7.50
N TRP A 114 22.01 -4.97 8.41
CA TRP A 114 22.70 -3.74 8.02
C TRP A 114 23.87 -4.00 7.06
N SER A 115 24.63 -5.07 7.26
CA SER A 115 25.75 -5.43 6.35
C SER A 115 25.29 -5.63 4.91
N THR A 116 24.04 -6.06 4.72
CA THR A 116 23.43 -6.29 3.40
C THR A 116 22.83 -5.02 2.82
N TRP A 117 22.11 -4.24 3.63
CA TRP A 117 21.25 -3.15 3.15
C TRP A 117 21.79 -1.74 3.39
N GLY A 118 22.78 -1.60 4.28
CA GLY A 118 23.34 -0.30 4.71
C GLY A 118 24.11 0.45 3.64
N ASN A 119 24.58 -0.24 2.57
CA ASN A 119 25.28 0.34 1.43
C ASN A 119 26.44 1.30 1.82
N GLY A 120 27.21 0.93 2.85
CA GLY A 120 28.35 1.71 3.33
C GLY A 120 28.00 2.92 4.20
N GLY A 121 26.71 3.15 4.49
CA GLY A 121 26.26 4.23 5.37
C GLY A 121 26.36 3.89 6.86
N SER A 122 25.77 4.75 7.70
CA SER A 122 25.69 4.58 9.16
C SER A 122 24.27 4.25 9.59
N VAL A 123 24.10 3.19 10.39
CA VAL A 123 22.79 2.80 10.95
C VAL A 123 22.22 3.87 11.89
N TRP A 124 23.06 4.74 12.42
CA TRP A 124 22.71 5.84 13.31
C TRP A 124 22.38 7.13 12.56
N GLU A 125 22.64 7.17 11.25
CA GLU A 125 22.28 8.30 10.41
C GLU A 125 20.89 8.08 9.80
N PRO A 126 19.88 8.88 10.14
CA PRO A 126 18.50 8.66 9.71
C PRO A 126 18.33 8.56 8.19
N ARG A 127 19.06 9.38 7.43
CA ARG A 127 19.03 9.35 5.97
C ARG A 127 19.43 7.98 5.42
N ASP A 128 20.53 7.44 5.94
CA ASP A 128 21.09 6.16 5.48
C ASP A 128 20.17 5.00 5.89
N ALA A 129 19.68 5.03 7.15
CA ALA A 129 18.84 3.99 7.71
C ALA A 129 17.46 3.93 7.03
N ILE A 130 16.83 5.07 6.76
CA ILE A 130 15.54 5.14 6.04
C ILE A 130 15.71 4.70 4.59
N ALA A 131 16.80 5.09 3.92
CA ALA A 131 17.11 4.63 2.57
C ALA A 131 17.34 3.11 2.52
N ALA A 132 18.03 2.55 3.50
CA ALA A 132 18.25 1.10 3.65
C ALA A 132 16.93 0.35 3.87
N GLN A 133 16.06 0.88 4.75
CA GLN A 133 14.73 0.32 4.99
C GLN A 133 13.89 0.29 3.71
N GLY A 134 13.89 1.39 2.93
CA GLY A 134 13.20 1.45 1.64
C GLY A 134 13.68 0.37 0.67
N ARG A 135 15.00 0.18 0.54
CA ARG A 135 15.59 -0.88 -0.31
C ARG A 135 15.19 -2.28 0.15
N PHE A 136 15.27 -2.55 1.44
CA PHE A 136 14.91 -3.85 2.00
C PHE A 136 13.42 -4.14 1.82
N MET A 137 12.54 -3.21 2.17
CA MET A 137 11.11 -3.34 1.95
C MET A 137 10.75 -3.51 0.46
N CYS A 138 11.45 -2.81 -0.43
CA CYS A 138 11.24 -2.96 -1.88
C CYS A 138 11.60 -4.38 -2.37
N SER A 139 12.70 -4.93 -1.88
CA SER A 139 13.09 -6.31 -2.17
C SER A 139 12.06 -7.33 -1.65
N LEU A 140 11.59 -7.14 -0.41
CA LEU A 140 10.56 -7.99 0.18
C LEU A 140 9.22 -7.90 -0.56
N LEU A 141 8.81 -6.70 -0.99
CA LEU A 141 7.63 -6.50 -1.84
C LEU A 141 7.75 -7.24 -3.17
N LYS A 142 8.93 -7.14 -3.82
CA LYS A 142 9.18 -7.87 -5.06
C LYS A 142 9.05 -9.38 -4.85
N THR A 143 9.60 -9.90 -3.76
CA THR A 143 9.46 -11.33 -3.42
C THR A 143 8.01 -11.68 -3.12
N ALA A 144 7.30 -10.89 -2.32
CA ALA A 144 5.89 -11.13 -1.97
C ALA A 144 4.98 -11.24 -3.20
N LYS A 145 5.21 -10.42 -4.23
CA LYS A 145 4.46 -10.45 -5.49
C LYS A 145 4.67 -11.71 -6.32
N GLN A 146 5.76 -12.44 -6.09
CA GLN A 146 6.03 -13.72 -6.73
C GLN A 146 5.23 -14.88 -6.09
N HIS A 147 4.56 -14.62 -4.97
CA HIS A 147 3.77 -15.58 -4.20
C HIS A 147 2.30 -15.16 -4.08
N PRO A 148 1.55 -15.03 -5.19
CA PRO A 148 0.15 -14.58 -5.18
C PRO A 148 -0.80 -15.56 -4.47
N ASP A 149 -0.31 -16.76 -4.18
CA ASP A 149 -1.00 -17.84 -3.48
C ASP A 149 -0.79 -17.80 -1.96
N TYR A 150 0.01 -16.85 -1.43
CA TYR A 150 0.17 -16.65 0.01
C TYR A 150 -0.96 -15.80 0.58
N SER A 151 -1.30 -16.07 1.84
CA SER A 151 -2.35 -15.34 2.55
C SER A 151 -1.84 -13.99 3.06
N GLY A 152 -2.43 -12.90 2.62
CA GLY A 152 -2.10 -11.53 3.00
C GLY A 152 -1.73 -10.66 1.80
N ALA A 153 -1.84 -9.34 1.95
CA ALA A 153 -1.38 -8.40 0.94
C ALA A 153 0.16 -8.46 0.78
N PRO A 154 0.72 -8.21 -0.41
CA PRO A 154 2.18 -8.16 -0.58
C PRO A 154 2.89 -7.28 0.43
N VAL A 155 2.30 -6.14 0.83
CA VAL A 155 2.85 -5.25 1.85
C VAL A 155 2.85 -5.87 3.25
N GLU A 156 1.82 -6.64 3.60
CA GLU A 156 1.75 -7.35 4.88
C GLU A 156 2.80 -8.46 4.95
N LEU A 157 2.98 -9.20 3.84
CA LEU A 157 4.02 -10.23 3.70
C LEU A 157 5.42 -9.60 3.78
N ALA A 158 5.64 -8.45 3.16
CA ALA A 158 6.90 -7.72 3.22
C ALA A 158 7.21 -7.24 4.66
N LEU A 159 6.23 -6.68 5.37
CA LEU A 159 6.36 -6.29 6.77
C LEU A 159 6.67 -7.49 7.67
N ALA A 160 5.99 -8.62 7.45
CA ALA A 160 6.27 -9.87 8.17
C ALA A 160 7.68 -10.38 7.88
N GLY A 161 8.12 -10.29 6.62
CA GLY A 161 9.47 -10.64 6.19
C GLY A 161 10.55 -9.74 6.78
N TYR A 162 10.28 -8.45 6.94
CA TYR A 162 11.17 -7.51 7.63
C TYR A 162 11.36 -7.88 9.10
N ASN A 163 10.27 -8.19 9.81
CA ASN A 163 10.27 -8.46 11.24
C ASN A 163 10.78 -9.88 11.60
N ALA A 164 10.34 -10.92 10.87
CA ALA A 164 10.61 -12.32 11.20
C ALA A 164 11.52 -13.05 10.22
N GLY A 165 11.92 -12.38 9.14
CA GLY A 165 12.62 -12.99 8.01
C GLY A 165 11.66 -13.68 7.02
N TRP A 166 12.01 -13.63 5.72
CA TRP A 166 11.18 -14.19 4.65
C TRP A 166 10.89 -15.68 4.82
N GLY A 167 11.86 -16.46 5.35
CA GLY A 167 11.66 -17.90 5.60
C GLY A 167 10.48 -18.24 6.52
N ARG A 168 10.05 -17.30 7.38
CA ARG A 168 8.84 -17.50 8.17
C ARG A 168 7.57 -17.22 7.37
N VAL A 169 7.61 -16.24 6.47
CA VAL A 169 6.52 -15.98 5.52
C VAL A 169 6.32 -17.20 4.63
N ASP A 170 7.40 -17.80 4.10
CA ASP A 170 7.37 -19.04 3.33
C ASP A 170 6.79 -20.22 4.12
N GLN A 171 7.26 -20.40 5.35
CA GLN A 171 6.82 -21.49 6.23
C GLN A 171 5.31 -21.49 6.45
N TYR A 172 4.73 -20.28 6.67
CA TYR A 172 3.31 -20.11 6.95
C TYR A 172 2.49 -19.80 5.70
N ARG A 173 3.12 -19.63 4.55
CA ARG A 173 2.50 -19.18 3.29
C ARG A 173 1.63 -17.93 3.51
N GLY A 174 2.17 -16.98 4.28
CA GLY A 174 1.44 -15.79 4.72
C GLY A 174 2.11 -15.10 5.90
N VAL A 175 1.40 -14.14 6.48
CA VAL A 175 1.81 -13.52 7.75
C VAL A 175 1.80 -14.58 8.84
N PRO A 176 2.91 -14.80 9.59
CA PRO A 176 2.94 -15.75 10.69
C PRO A 176 1.78 -15.56 11.67
N PRO A 177 1.10 -16.63 12.09
CA PRO A 177 -0.08 -16.52 12.95
C PRO A 177 0.28 -16.07 14.38
N ARG A 178 -0.72 -15.69 15.18
CA ARG A 178 -0.51 -15.29 16.59
C ARG A 178 0.13 -16.35 17.47
N SER A 179 0.06 -17.61 17.09
CA SER A 179 0.76 -18.71 17.78
C SER A 179 2.28 -18.70 17.57
N PHE A 180 2.77 -18.03 16.53
CA PHE A 180 4.20 -17.83 16.28
C PHE A 180 4.74 -16.67 17.13
N ALA A 181 5.85 -16.89 17.85
CA ALA A 181 6.56 -15.90 18.66
C ALA A 181 5.63 -15.04 19.55
N ASN A 182 4.62 -15.68 20.16
CA ASN A 182 3.60 -15.01 20.98
C ASN A 182 2.85 -13.87 20.27
N GLY A 183 2.70 -13.97 18.96
CA GLY A 183 1.98 -12.98 18.17
C GLY A 183 2.82 -11.77 17.73
N GLN A 184 4.10 -11.70 18.07
CA GLN A 184 4.95 -10.53 17.83
C GLN A 184 4.87 -10.06 16.37
N THR A 185 5.10 -10.94 15.41
CA THR A 185 5.07 -10.58 13.98
C THR A 185 3.67 -10.23 13.51
N TYR A 186 2.65 -10.99 13.95
CA TYR A 186 1.26 -10.71 13.61
C TYR A 186 0.82 -9.32 14.09
N ASP A 187 1.09 -9.01 15.36
CA ASP A 187 0.71 -7.73 15.97
C ASP A 187 1.55 -6.56 15.41
N TYR A 188 2.81 -6.80 15.02
CA TYR A 188 3.66 -5.84 14.30
C TYR A 188 3.04 -5.43 12.97
N VAL A 189 2.70 -6.40 12.12
CA VAL A 189 2.06 -6.13 10.81
C VAL A 189 0.75 -5.38 11.02
N LYS A 190 -0.10 -5.86 11.94
CA LYS A 190 -1.39 -5.23 12.24
C LYS A 190 -1.22 -3.78 12.71
N LYS A 191 -0.32 -3.52 13.67
CA LYS A 191 -0.04 -2.17 14.18
C LYS A 191 0.38 -1.21 13.08
N ILE A 192 1.27 -1.65 12.17
CA ILE A 192 1.73 -0.81 11.07
C ILE A 192 0.59 -0.51 10.10
N MET A 193 -0.15 -1.53 9.67
CA MET A 193 -1.24 -1.36 8.72
C MET A 193 -2.34 -0.43 9.26
N GLU A 194 -2.69 -0.54 10.54
CA GLU A 194 -3.60 0.39 11.22
C GLU A 194 -2.99 1.80 11.34
N GLY A 195 -1.68 1.89 11.58
CA GLY A 195 -0.94 3.13 11.75
C GLY A 195 -0.76 3.94 10.46
N VAL A 196 -0.89 3.34 9.27
CA VAL A 196 -0.67 4.03 7.98
C VAL A 196 -1.51 5.31 7.87
N ARG A 197 -2.76 5.27 8.37
CA ARG A 197 -3.67 6.43 8.35
C ARG A 197 -3.13 7.65 9.09
N LYS A 198 -2.34 7.44 10.14
CA LYS A 198 -1.69 8.50 10.92
C LYS A 198 -0.70 9.30 10.04
N PHE A 199 -0.03 8.61 9.11
CA PHE A 199 1.04 9.17 8.28
C PHE A 199 0.62 9.48 6.84
N THR A 200 -0.64 9.22 6.50
CA THR A 200 -1.18 9.50 5.16
C THR A 200 -2.19 10.63 5.27
N GLN A 201 -1.94 11.70 4.56
CA GLN A 201 -2.91 12.75 4.35
C GLN A 201 -3.73 12.38 3.12
N ALA A 202 -5.05 12.50 3.17
CA ALA A 202 -5.85 12.43 1.96
C ALA A 202 -5.26 13.45 0.96
N ASP A 203 -5.01 13.00 -0.26
CA ASP A 203 -4.52 13.91 -1.28
C ASP A 203 -5.73 14.66 -1.84
N ASP A 204 -6.11 15.74 -1.18
CA ASP A 204 -7.20 16.61 -1.60
C ASP A 204 -6.95 17.20 -2.99
N THR A 205 -5.70 17.16 -3.48
CA THR A 205 -5.34 17.60 -4.83
C THR A 205 -5.59 16.56 -5.91
N VAL A 206 -5.78 15.27 -5.54
CA VAL A 206 -6.04 14.16 -6.46
C VAL A 206 -7.45 13.60 -6.31
N ALA A 207 -8.09 13.75 -5.14
CA ALA A 207 -9.51 13.51 -4.96
C ALA A 207 -10.27 14.71 -5.52
N ALA A 208 -10.52 14.71 -6.82
CA ALA A 208 -11.29 15.79 -7.42
C ALA A 208 -12.77 15.56 -7.13
N GLU A 209 -13.44 16.58 -6.60
CA GLU A 209 -14.90 16.59 -6.53
C GLU A 209 -15.47 16.58 -7.94
N LEU A 210 -16.51 15.77 -8.12
CA LEU A 210 -17.27 15.84 -9.36
C LEU A 210 -17.84 17.23 -9.53
N PRO A 211 -17.89 17.76 -10.75
CA PRO A 211 -18.55 19.04 -11.01
C PRO A 211 -19.97 19.07 -10.42
N PRO A 212 -20.45 20.21 -9.94
CA PRO A 212 -21.80 20.31 -9.35
C PRO A 212 -22.92 19.91 -10.31
N ASP A 213 -22.67 20.03 -11.62
CA ASP A 213 -23.56 19.67 -12.73
C ASP A 213 -23.28 18.26 -13.28
N TYR A 214 -22.50 17.43 -12.56
CA TYR A 214 -22.20 16.07 -13.00
C TYR A 214 -23.47 15.25 -13.23
N GLN A 215 -23.64 14.79 -14.45
CA GLN A 215 -24.70 13.89 -14.87
C GLN A 215 -24.15 12.83 -15.81
N LEU A 216 -24.71 11.63 -15.72
CA LEU A 216 -24.42 10.60 -16.70
C LEU A 216 -25.04 10.96 -18.06
N PRO A 217 -24.37 10.61 -19.17
CA PRO A 217 -24.87 10.84 -20.52
C PRO A 217 -26.30 10.29 -20.69
N ASP A 218 -27.07 10.96 -21.52
CA ASP A 218 -28.41 10.45 -21.93
C ASP A 218 -28.29 9.08 -22.59
N GLY A 219 -29.27 8.23 -22.36
CA GLY A 219 -29.25 6.85 -22.85
C GLY A 219 -28.43 5.88 -22.01
N THR A 220 -27.71 6.33 -20.94
CA THR A 220 -27.03 5.40 -20.03
C THR A 220 -28.02 4.39 -19.43
N PRO A 221 -27.78 3.07 -19.56
CA PRO A 221 -28.68 2.05 -19.02
C PRO A 221 -28.87 2.17 -17.51
N GLN A 222 -30.06 1.78 -17.02
CA GLN A 222 -30.39 1.86 -15.60
C GLN A 222 -29.42 1.09 -14.73
N GLN A 223 -28.93 -0.08 -15.16
CA GLN A 223 -27.94 -0.88 -14.45
C GLN A 223 -26.64 -0.08 -14.25
N ILE A 224 -26.17 0.62 -15.27
CA ILE A 224 -24.96 1.45 -15.18
C ILE A 224 -25.21 2.66 -14.27
N ARG A 225 -26.37 3.32 -14.37
CA ARG A 225 -26.74 4.42 -13.48
C ARG A 225 -26.69 3.98 -12.01
N THR A 226 -27.25 2.80 -11.73
CA THR A 226 -27.26 2.23 -10.37
C THR A 226 -25.85 1.90 -9.89
N ALA A 227 -25.05 1.22 -10.72
CA ALA A 227 -23.67 0.85 -10.35
C ALA A 227 -22.79 2.08 -10.08
N VAL A 228 -22.83 3.08 -10.99
CA VAL A 228 -22.08 4.33 -10.85
C VAL A 228 -22.52 5.11 -9.60
N ALA A 229 -23.84 5.28 -9.40
CA ALA A 229 -24.36 6.00 -8.24
C ALA A 229 -23.95 5.33 -6.93
N TRP A 230 -24.03 4.00 -6.88
CA TRP A 230 -23.61 3.26 -5.68
C TRP A 230 -22.09 3.41 -5.43
N ALA A 231 -21.26 3.24 -6.45
CA ALA A 231 -19.80 3.37 -6.31
C ALA A 231 -19.40 4.79 -5.84
N LEU A 232 -20.01 5.82 -6.40
CA LEU A 232 -19.78 7.22 -6.01
C LEU A 232 -20.23 7.51 -4.57
N ALA A 233 -21.27 6.84 -4.07
CA ALA A 233 -21.72 6.97 -2.69
C ALA A 233 -20.71 6.40 -1.67
N GLN A 234 -19.74 5.58 -2.09
CA GLN A 234 -18.70 5.03 -1.22
C GLN A 234 -17.49 5.96 -1.06
N ARG A 235 -17.46 7.12 -1.71
CA ARG A 235 -16.38 8.11 -1.54
C ARG A 235 -16.25 8.53 -0.08
N GLY A 236 -15.01 8.64 0.41
CA GLY A 236 -14.71 8.87 1.82
C GLY A 236 -14.65 7.61 2.69
N GLY A 237 -15.14 6.46 2.21
CA GLY A 237 -14.96 5.17 2.86
C GLY A 237 -13.50 4.72 2.80
N TRP A 238 -13.02 4.05 3.87
CA TRP A 238 -11.64 3.61 3.95
C TRP A 238 -11.35 2.38 3.10
N TYR A 239 -10.12 2.31 2.60
CA TYR A 239 -9.62 1.11 1.92
C TYR A 239 -9.17 0.05 2.93
N GLN A 240 -9.48 -1.20 2.64
CA GLN A 240 -8.92 -2.38 3.29
C GLN A 240 -8.62 -3.44 2.23
N TRP A 241 -7.39 -3.90 2.12
CA TRP A 241 -7.06 -5.01 1.25
C TRP A 241 -7.82 -6.28 1.66
N GLY A 242 -8.47 -6.94 0.70
CA GLY A 242 -9.35 -8.08 0.98
C GLY A 242 -10.69 -7.72 1.64
N GLY A 243 -10.95 -6.43 1.90
CA GLY A 243 -12.23 -5.94 2.41
C GLY A 243 -13.37 -6.21 1.44
N ASN A 244 -14.58 -6.42 1.98
CA ASN A 244 -15.73 -6.88 1.19
C ASN A 244 -16.68 -5.76 0.75
N CYS A 245 -16.40 -4.52 1.13
CA CYS A 245 -17.17 -3.32 0.78
C CYS A 245 -18.66 -3.37 1.22
N THR A 246 -18.97 -4.04 2.32
CA THR A 246 -20.33 -4.11 2.89
C THR A 246 -20.61 -3.03 3.91
N ASP A 247 -19.58 -2.42 4.50
CA ASP A 247 -19.67 -1.30 5.45
C ASP A 247 -18.45 -0.37 5.31
N PRO A 248 -18.36 0.40 4.22
CA PRO A 248 -17.17 1.21 3.88
C PRO A 248 -16.81 2.27 4.92
N PHE A 249 -17.77 2.70 5.74
CA PHE A 249 -17.62 3.75 6.75
C PHE A 249 -17.58 3.22 8.18
N GLY A 250 -17.82 1.92 8.38
CA GLY A 250 -17.87 1.29 9.68
C GLY A 250 -16.53 1.16 10.37
N ALA A 251 -16.58 0.76 11.64
CA ALA A 251 -15.39 0.54 12.45
C ALA A 251 -14.64 -0.77 12.10
N ASN A 252 -15.32 -1.74 11.49
CA ASN A 252 -14.72 -3.01 11.11
C ASN A 252 -13.99 -2.89 9.76
N PRO A 253 -12.65 -2.99 9.71
CA PRO A 253 -11.91 -2.87 8.46
C PRO A 253 -12.32 -3.90 7.40
N GLN A 254 -12.77 -5.10 7.79
CA GLN A 254 -13.23 -6.11 6.84
C GLN A 254 -14.44 -5.66 6.02
N GLY A 255 -15.25 -4.73 6.54
CA GLY A 255 -16.35 -4.10 5.81
C GLY A 255 -15.93 -3.00 4.83
N HIS A 256 -14.70 -2.50 4.93
CA HIS A 256 -14.18 -1.47 4.02
C HIS A 256 -14.01 -2.03 2.59
N CYS A 257 -13.85 -1.14 1.62
CA CYS A 257 -13.64 -1.55 0.24
C CYS A 257 -12.17 -1.83 -0.08
N ASP A 258 -11.87 -2.85 -0.90
CA ASP A 258 -10.73 -2.80 -1.80
C ASP A 258 -11.19 -2.44 -3.21
N CYS A 259 -10.25 -2.32 -4.15
CA CYS A 259 -10.56 -1.87 -5.51
C CYS A 259 -11.60 -2.76 -6.20
N SER A 260 -11.44 -4.08 -6.12
CA SER A 260 -12.30 -5.05 -6.78
C SER A 260 -13.62 -5.31 -6.06
N SER A 261 -13.66 -5.24 -4.72
CA SER A 261 -14.92 -5.34 -3.98
C SER A 261 -15.80 -4.11 -4.18
N LEU A 262 -15.22 -2.92 -4.33
CA LEU A 262 -15.98 -1.73 -4.72
C LEU A 262 -16.72 -1.96 -6.04
N MET A 263 -16.03 -2.50 -7.05
CA MET A 263 -16.64 -2.84 -8.35
C MET A 263 -17.68 -3.94 -8.21
N GLN A 264 -17.37 -5.00 -7.46
CA GLN A 264 -18.29 -6.13 -7.25
C GLN A 264 -19.58 -5.69 -6.60
N GLN A 265 -19.51 -4.91 -5.53
CA GLN A 265 -20.72 -4.41 -4.85
C GLN A 265 -21.51 -3.43 -5.72
N ALA A 266 -20.81 -2.53 -6.43
CA ALA A 266 -21.48 -1.59 -7.32
C ALA A 266 -22.33 -2.30 -8.40
N TYR A 267 -21.73 -3.29 -9.06
CA TYR A 267 -22.45 -4.10 -10.04
C TYR A 267 -23.50 -5.01 -9.39
N GLY A 268 -23.22 -5.57 -8.22
CA GLY A 268 -24.17 -6.37 -7.45
C GLY A 268 -25.46 -5.59 -7.14
N HIS A 269 -25.35 -4.34 -6.71
CA HIS A 269 -26.49 -3.44 -6.48
C HIS A 269 -27.26 -3.10 -7.78
N ALA A 270 -26.61 -3.21 -8.93
CA ALA A 270 -27.22 -3.06 -10.24
C ALA A 270 -27.81 -4.37 -10.80
N GLY A 271 -27.79 -5.46 -10.02
CA GLY A 271 -28.26 -6.77 -10.43
C GLY A 271 -27.32 -7.51 -11.39
N VAL A 272 -26.04 -7.12 -11.44
CA VAL A 272 -25.02 -7.73 -12.30
C VAL A 272 -23.93 -8.37 -11.43
N THR A 273 -23.78 -9.69 -11.57
CA THR A 273 -22.75 -10.42 -10.82
C THR A 273 -21.41 -10.37 -11.56
N ILE A 274 -20.37 -9.92 -10.88
CA ILE A 274 -19.00 -9.95 -11.38
C ILE A 274 -18.07 -10.64 -10.37
N PRO A 275 -16.90 -11.18 -10.80
CA PRO A 275 -15.96 -11.83 -9.90
C PRO A 275 -15.45 -10.92 -8.77
N ARG A 276 -14.93 -11.55 -7.70
CA ARG A 276 -14.44 -10.83 -6.51
C ARG A 276 -13.11 -10.11 -6.74
N VAL A 277 -12.22 -10.69 -7.53
CA VAL A 277 -10.83 -10.20 -7.63
C VAL A 277 -10.55 -9.61 -9.02
N THR A 278 -9.65 -8.64 -9.08
CA THR A 278 -9.23 -7.96 -10.32
C THR A 278 -8.80 -8.92 -11.42
N PHE A 279 -8.02 -9.95 -11.07
CA PHE A 279 -7.51 -10.96 -12.01
C PHE A 279 -8.60 -11.72 -12.77
N ASP A 280 -9.80 -11.80 -12.20
CA ASP A 280 -10.96 -12.40 -12.86
C ASP A 280 -11.90 -11.33 -13.45
N GLN A 281 -11.98 -10.15 -12.82
CA GLN A 281 -12.77 -9.03 -13.36
C GLN A 281 -12.24 -8.55 -14.73
N VAL A 282 -10.94 -8.63 -14.97
CA VAL A 282 -10.34 -8.25 -16.25
C VAL A 282 -10.68 -9.19 -17.40
N LYS A 283 -11.18 -10.39 -17.10
CA LYS A 283 -11.53 -11.45 -18.08
C LYS A 283 -12.98 -11.46 -18.51
N ILE A 284 -13.85 -10.70 -17.81
CA ILE A 284 -15.29 -10.64 -18.13
C ILE A 284 -15.60 -9.54 -19.17
N GLY A 285 -16.81 -9.59 -19.74
CA GLY A 285 -17.29 -8.55 -20.65
C GLY A 285 -16.52 -8.43 -21.95
N THR A 286 -16.53 -7.23 -22.52
CA THR A 286 -15.88 -6.94 -23.80
C THR A 286 -14.73 -5.97 -23.59
N ARG A 287 -13.58 -6.26 -24.18
CA ARG A 287 -12.44 -5.33 -24.26
C ARG A 287 -12.82 -4.12 -25.10
N VAL A 288 -12.52 -2.93 -24.59
CA VAL A 288 -12.69 -1.67 -25.32
C VAL A 288 -11.42 -0.86 -25.33
N SER A 289 -11.28 0.01 -26.32
CA SER A 289 -10.18 0.96 -26.39
C SER A 289 -10.27 1.93 -25.20
N PRO A 290 -9.14 2.34 -24.59
CA PRO A 290 -9.14 3.45 -23.64
C PRO A 290 -9.67 4.77 -24.19
N ASP A 291 -9.77 4.92 -25.52
CA ASP A 291 -10.35 6.11 -26.16
C ASP A 291 -11.89 6.03 -26.31
N ASP A 292 -12.47 4.83 -26.14
CA ASP A 292 -13.91 4.56 -26.30
C ASP A 292 -14.62 4.26 -24.98
N VAL A 293 -14.05 4.72 -23.86
CA VAL A 293 -14.59 4.43 -22.53
C VAL A 293 -15.98 5.05 -22.34
N LYS A 294 -16.86 4.28 -21.69
CA LYS A 294 -18.21 4.71 -21.31
C LYS A 294 -18.46 4.51 -19.82
N PRO A 295 -19.37 5.28 -19.21
CA PRO A 295 -19.75 5.05 -17.81
C PRO A 295 -20.04 3.57 -17.52
N GLY A 296 -19.52 3.09 -16.41
CA GLY A 296 -19.57 1.68 -16.01
C GLY A 296 -18.39 0.84 -16.49
N ASP A 297 -17.59 1.29 -17.47
CA ASP A 297 -16.41 0.51 -17.87
C ASP A 297 -15.42 0.38 -16.72
N LEU A 298 -14.90 -0.83 -16.53
CA LEU A 298 -13.83 -1.12 -15.57
C LEU A 298 -12.48 -0.82 -16.23
N VAL A 299 -11.72 0.05 -15.59
CA VAL A 299 -10.39 0.48 -16.05
C VAL A 299 -9.36 -0.13 -15.13
N PHE A 300 -8.37 -0.82 -15.71
CA PHE A 300 -7.37 -1.58 -14.97
C PHE A 300 -5.97 -1.01 -15.18
N ASN A 301 -5.15 -1.14 -14.14
CA ASN A 301 -3.71 -0.97 -14.21
C ASN A 301 -3.00 -2.05 -13.38
N ALA A 302 -1.67 -2.16 -13.51
CA ALA A 302 -0.91 -3.17 -12.77
C ALA A 302 -1.07 -3.02 -11.26
N GLY A 303 -1.21 -1.79 -10.77
CA GLY A 303 -1.25 -1.56 -9.33
C GLY A 303 0.08 -1.92 -8.65
N SER A 304 0.03 -2.07 -7.33
CA SER A 304 1.18 -2.47 -6.52
C SER A 304 1.42 -3.98 -6.47
N ASP A 305 0.44 -4.79 -6.86
CA ASP A 305 0.40 -6.24 -6.66
C ASP A 305 0.10 -7.05 -7.94
N GLY A 306 0.03 -6.39 -9.10
CA GLY A 306 -0.23 -7.01 -10.38
C GLY A 306 0.84 -6.74 -11.44
N SER A 307 0.49 -7.07 -12.68
CA SER A 307 1.27 -6.84 -13.90
C SER A 307 0.37 -6.36 -15.03
N ASP A 308 0.97 -6.08 -16.20
CA ASP A 308 0.18 -5.69 -17.38
C ASP A 308 -0.83 -6.78 -17.80
N ASP A 309 -0.41 -8.05 -17.76
CA ASP A 309 -1.26 -9.19 -18.14
C ASP A 309 -2.21 -9.65 -17.02
N SER A 310 -1.90 -9.30 -15.78
CA SER A 310 -2.65 -9.69 -14.59
C SER A 310 -2.77 -8.47 -13.66
N PRO A 311 -3.65 -7.50 -14.00
CA PRO A 311 -3.72 -6.24 -13.29
C PRO A 311 -4.23 -6.40 -11.85
N GLY A 312 -3.54 -5.75 -10.90
CA GLY A 312 -3.85 -5.78 -9.47
C GLY A 312 -4.78 -4.65 -9.02
N HIS A 313 -5.06 -3.66 -9.88
CA HIS A 313 -5.92 -2.53 -9.51
C HIS A 313 -6.99 -2.23 -10.56
N VAL A 314 -8.14 -1.76 -10.08
CA VAL A 314 -9.30 -1.42 -10.91
C VAL A 314 -10.04 -0.21 -10.36
N GLY A 315 -10.55 0.62 -11.27
CA GLY A 315 -11.52 1.68 -11.00
C GLY A 315 -12.66 1.61 -12.02
N MET A 316 -13.76 2.29 -11.74
CA MET A 316 -14.89 2.41 -12.67
C MET A 316 -14.85 3.80 -13.32
N TYR A 317 -14.86 3.84 -14.65
CA TYR A 317 -15.12 5.09 -15.36
C TYR A 317 -16.56 5.52 -15.11
N VAL A 318 -16.75 6.71 -14.58
CA VAL A 318 -18.07 7.22 -14.23
C VAL A 318 -18.60 8.27 -15.22
N GLY A 319 -17.88 8.52 -16.30
CA GLY A 319 -18.25 9.52 -17.30
C GLY A 319 -17.53 10.86 -17.09
N ASN A 320 -17.63 11.75 -18.08
CA ASN A 320 -17.10 13.11 -18.05
C ASN A 320 -15.62 13.21 -17.64
N GLY A 321 -14.83 12.17 -17.94
CA GLY A 321 -13.40 12.14 -17.66
C GLY A 321 -13.05 11.76 -16.21
N TRP A 322 -13.94 11.06 -15.47
CA TRP A 322 -13.73 10.67 -14.08
C TRP A 322 -13.71 9.16 -13.87
N ILE A 323 -12.88 8.72 -12.92
CA ILE A 323 -12.85 7.36 -12.37
C ILE A 323 -13.20 7.43 -10.89
N VAL A 324 -13.99 6.47 -10.39
CA VAL A 324 -14.11 6.17 -8.95
C VAL A 324 -13.25 4.96 -8.63
N GLU A 325 -12.44 5.04 -7.56
CA GLU A 325 -11.55 3.97 -7.12
C GLU A 325 -11.46 3.87 -5.60
N ALA A 326 -11.22 2.66 -5.08
CA ALA A 326 -10.69 2.41 -3.74
C ALA A 326 -9.21 2.05 -3.91
N PRO A 327 -8.27 2.99 -3.66
CA PRO A 327 -6.93 2.88 -4.23
C PRO A 327 -5.98 1.94 -3.47
N ARG A 328 -5.84 2.10 -2.15
CA ARG A 328 -4.92 1.32 -1.31
C ARG A 328 -5.06 1.65 0.17
N THR A 329 -4.39 0.86 1.02
CA THR A 329 -4.30 1.08 2.46
C THR A 329 -3.90 2.51 2.81
N GLY A 330 -4.66 3.12 3.73
CA GLY A 330 -4.47 4.48 4.21
C GLY A 330 -5.10 5.56 3.34
N VAL A 331 -5.72 5.21 2.22
CA VAL A 331 -6.41 6.14 1.32
C VAL A 331 -7.89 5.80 1.24
N GLN A 332 -8.71 6.83 1.20
CA GLN A 332 -10.17 6.68 1.08
C GLN A 332 -10.58 6.44 -0.38
N THR A 333 -11.71 5.78 -0.56
CA THR A 333 -12.43 5.72 -1.86
C THR A 333 -12.66 7.14 -2.37
N ARG A 334 -12.32 7.38 -3.63
CA ARG A 334 -12.28 8.73 -4.20
C ARG A 334 -12.61 8.75 -5.69
N THR A 335 -12.79 9.94 -6.24
CA THR A 335 -12.80 10.18 -7.69
C THR A 335 -11.46 10.78 -8.12
N VAL A 336 -10.98 10.37 -9.29
CA VAL A 336 -9.75 10.87 -9.92
C VAL A 336 -10.00 11.15 -11.40
N ALA A 337 -9.21 12.06 -11.98
CA ALA A 337 -9.30 12.34 -13.39
C ALA A 337 -8.85 11.13 -14.23
N TYR A 338 -9.66 10.71 -15.21
CA TYR A 338 -9.32 9.65 -16.16
C TYR A 338 -8.02 9.94 -16.92
N SER A 339 -7.79 11.22 -17.24
CA SER A 339 -6.57 11.65 -17.92
C SER A 339 -5.29 11.33 -17.14
N GLY A 340 -5.35 11.29 -15.81
CA GLY A 340 -4.22 10.90 -14.97
C GLY A 340 -3.81 9.44 -15.19
N TRP A 341 -4.78 8.53 -15.41
CA TRP A 341 -4.50 7.13 -15.74
C TRP A 341 -4.15 6.98 -17.23
N ARG A 342 -4.90 7.65 -18.10
CA ARG A 342 -4.76 7.56 -19.58
C ARG A 342 -3.39 8.01 -20.05
N ASN A 343 -2.84 9.06 -19.44
CA ASN A 343 -1.56 9.66 -19.81
C ASN A 343 -0.38 9.15 -18.95
N SER A 344 -0.63 8.23 -18.01
CA SER A 344 0.43 7.70 -17.15
C SER A 344 1.43 6.85 -17.96
N THR A 345 2.71 7.11 -17.75
CA THR A 345 3.82 6.30 -18.25
C THR A 345 4.37 5.34 -17.19
N SER A 346 3.87 5.45 -15.95
CA SER A 346 4.26 4.57 -14.85
C SER A 346 3.77 3.14 -15.09
N ALA A 347 4.64 2.16 -14.91
CA ALA A 347 4.30 0.75 -15.06
C ALA A 347 3.15 0.30 -14.14
N ILE A 348 2.98 0.96 -12.99
CA ILE A 348 1.94 0.59 -12.00
C ILE A 348 0.62 1.34 -12.15
N THR A 349 0.59 2.46 -12.87
CA THR A 349 -0.62 3.30 -12.96
C THR A 349 -1.12 3.53 -14.39
N ARG A 350 -0.34 3.15 -15.42
CA ARG A 350 -0.81 3.21 -16.80
C ARG A 350 -1.96 2.22 -17.03
N ILE A 351 -2.91 2.59 -17.88
CA ILE A 351 -4.01 1.70 -18.24
C ILE A 351 -3.45 0.48 -18.98
N THR A 352 -3.77 -0.70 -18.48
CA THR A 352 -3.46 -1.98 -19.12
C THR A 352 -4.66 -2.53 -19.89
N HIS A 353 -5.85 -2.35 -19.33
CA HIS A 353 -7.10 -2.89 -19.85
C HIS A 353 -8.28 -1.97 -19.57
N VAL A 354 -9.24 -1.96 -20.46
CA VAL A 354 -10.60 -1.45 -20.21
C VAL A 354 -11.60 -2.54 -20.59
N VAL A 355 -12.54 -2.80 -19.71
CA VAL A 355 -13.56 -3.85 -19.91
C VAL A 355 -14.95 -3.28 -19.72
N ARG A 356 -15.82 -3.48 -20.71
CA ARG A 356 -17.24 -3.16 -20.64
C ARG A 356 -18.02 -4.37 -20.19
N VAL A 357 -18.59 -4.29 -18.97
CA VAL A 357 -19.36 -5.38 -18.35
C VAL A 357 -20.76 -5.48 -18.95
N VAL A 358 -21.44 -4.35 -19.09
CA VAL A 358 -22.77 -4.23 -19.68
C VAL A 358 -22.66 -3.53 -21.03
N GLN A 359 -23.15 -4.16 -22.07
CA GLN A 359 -23.11 -3.60 -23.43
C GLN A 359 -24.18 -2.51 -23.61
N TRP A 360 -23.75 -1.36 -24.13
CA TRP A 360 -24.69 -0.26 -24.46
C TRP A 360 -24.01 0.78 -25.38
#